data_72be168f47f5ed016f17b79146f12c26
#
_entry.id   72be168f47f5ed016f17b79146f12c26
#
_cell.length_a   1.000
_cell.length_b   1.000
_cell.length_c   1.000
_cell.angle_alpha   90.00
_cell.angle_beta   90.00
_cell.angle_gamma   90.00
#
_symmetry.space_group_name_H-M   'P 1'
#
loop_
_entity.id
_entity.type
_entity.pdbx_description
1 polymer ?
#
loop_
_entity_poly.entity_id
_entity_poly.type
_entity_poly.pdbx_seq_one_letter_code
_entity_poly.pdbx_strand_id
1 'polypeptide(L)'
;MSKVPLGYEPVVGSLTPTKKREYRVTNRLQEGKRPLYAIVFNFIDSRYFNVFATVGGNRVTVYQCMEGGVIAALQSYVDEDKEESFYTVSWACNIDGTPFVVAGGINGIIRVIDASNEKVHKSFVGHGDSVNEIRTQPLKPSLVISASKDESVRLWNVQTGVCILIFAGAGGHRNEVLSVDFHPSDIYRIASCGMDNSIKIWSMKEFWPYVEKSFTWTDLPSKFPTKYVQFPVFMASIHTNYVDCNRWLGDFVLSKSVDNEIVLWEPKMKEQSPGEGTIDILQKYPVPECDIWFIKFSCDFHYNSAAIGNREGKIYVWDLQSSPPALIAKLSHAQSKSTIRQTAMSFDGR
;
A
#
# COMPACT_ATOMS: atom_id res chain seq x y z
N MET A 1 -21.13 -3.54 -20.00
CA MET A 1 -20.26 -4.67 -20.38
C MET A 1 -19.31 -4.19 -21.46
N SER A 2 -18.08 -3.79 -21.09
CA SER A 2 -17.05 -3.40 -22.03
C SER A 2 -16.46 -4.66 -22.67
N LYS A 3 -16.56 -4.77 -23.98
CA LYS A 3 -15.96 -5.86 -24.75
C LYS A 3 -14.43 -5.70 -24.69
N VAL A 4 -13.74 -6.73 -24.23
CA VAL A 4 -12.28 -6.87 -24.38
C VAL A 4 -11.99 -6.86 -25.90
N PRO A 5 -11.04 -6.04 -26.40
CA PRO A 5 -10.65 -6.10 -27.81
C PRO A 5 -10.07 -7.48 -28.10
N LEU A 6 -10.57 -8.12 -29.13
CA LEU A 6 -10.00 -9.34 -29.71
C LEU A 6 -8.56 -9.04 -30.19
N GLY A 7 -7.54 -9.62 -29.54
CA GLY A 7 -6.25 -9.64 -30.17
C GLY A 7 -5.00 -9.91 -29.35
N TYR A 8 -4.98 -9.75 -28.05
CA TYR A 8 -3.79 -10.07 -27.26
C TYR A 8 -4.17 -10.84 -26.00
N GLU A 9 -3.83 -12.13 -25.96
CA GLU A 9 -3.85 -12.85 -24.70
C GLU A 9 -2.72 -12.30 -23.80
N PRO A 10 -2.98 -12.07 -22.51
CA PRO A 10 -1.96 -11.59 -21.58
C PRO A 10 -0.82 -12.59 -21.47
N VAL A 11 0.41 -12.09 -21.41
CA VAL A 11 1.59 -12.94 -21.27
C VAL A 11 1.68 -13.46 -19.84
N VAL A 12 1.70 -14.78 -19.67
CA VAL A 12 1.73 -15.43 -18.36
C VAL A 12 3.14 -15.86 -18.02
N GLY A 13 3.58 -15.54 -16.78
CA GLY A 13 4.90 -15.89 -16.27
C GLY A 13 5.06 -17.38 -15.93
N SER A 14 6.27 -17.89 -16.11
CA SER A 14 6.64 -19.26 -15.71
C SER A 14 7.03 -19.31 -14.23
N LEU A 15 6.58 -20.35 -13.52
CA LEU A 15 6.95 -20.62 -12.12
C LEU A 15 8.37 -21.23 -11.95
N THR A 16 9.13 -21.37 -13.03
CA THR A 16 10.53 -21.85 -12.99
C THR A 16 11.47 -20.67 -12.72
N PRO A 17 12.18 -20.63 -11.58
CA PRO A 17 13.09 -19.53 -11.27
C PRO A 17 14.25 -19.44 -12.26
N THR A 18 14.59 -18.21 -12.62
CA THR A 18 15.72 -17.94 -13.56
C THR A 18 17.08 -17.99 -12.89
N LYS A 19 17.15 -18.09 -11.55
CA LYS A 19 18.38 -18.06 -10.73
C LYS A 19 19.24 -16.79 -10.93
N LYS A 20 18.64 -15.70 -11.36
CA LYS A 20 19.35 -14.42 -11.54
C LYS A 20 19.89 -13.84 -10.23
N ARG A 21 19.26 -14.17 -9.10
CA ARG A 21 19.67 -13.74 -7.75
C ARG A 21 19.51 -14.88 -6.77
N GLU A 22 20.44 -14.96 -5.82
CA GLU A 22 20.36 -15.85 -4.67
C GLU A 22 20.00 -15.04 -3.42
N TYR A 23 19.10 -15.57 -2.62
CA TYR A 23 18.70 -15.00 -1.35
C TYR A 23 19.02 -15.96 -0.22
N ARG A 24 19.46 -15.43 0.91
CA ARG A 24 19.67 -16.19 2.14
C ARG A 24 18.96 -15.53 3.32
N VAL A 25 18.47 -16.32 4.25
CA VAL A 25 17.96 -15.81 5.53
C VAL A 25 19.12 -15.35 6.38
N THR A 26 19.14 -14.08 6.76
CA THR A 26 20.16 -13.49 7.64
C THR A 26 19.66 -13.40 9.09
N ASN A 27 18.40 -13.07 9.30
CA ASN A 27 17.81 -12.88 10.61
C ASN A 27 16.38 -13.44 10.69
N ARG A 28 15.99 -13.77 11.90
CA ARG A 28 14.61 -14.05 12.27
C ARG A 28 14.30 -13.30 13.56
N LEU A 29 13.36 -12.38 13.48
CA LEU A 29 12.88 -11.63 14.62
C LEU A 29 11.47 -12.12 14.98
N GLN A 30 11.15 -12.10 16.27
CA GLN A 30 9.82 -12.44 16.75
C GLN A 30 9.32 -11.32 17.66
N GLU A 31 8.23 -10.68 17.30
CA GLU A 31 7.57 -9.66 18.05
C GLU A 31 6.31 -10.21 18.75
N GLY A 32 6.51 -10.79 19.93
CA GLY A 32 5.39 -11.33 20.72
C GLY A 32 4.73 -12.56 20.07
N LYS A 33 3.42 -12.73 20.32
CA LYS A 33 2.60 -13.87 19.86
C LYS A 33 1.57 -13.48 18.79
N ARG A 34 1.37 -12.18 18.53
CA ARG A 34 0.40 -11.68 17.56
C ARG A 34 1.03 -11.65 16.16
N PRO A 35 0.25 -11.86 15.08
CA PRO A 35 0.78 -11.78 13.72
C PRO A 35 1.24 -10.35 13.39
N LEU A 36 2.30 -10.25 12.60
CA LEU A 36 2.70 -9.00 11.95
C LEU A 36 1.89 -8.85 10.66
N TYR A 37 1.29 -7.69 10.46
CA TYR A 37 0.44 -7.43 9.30
C TYR A 37 1.14 -6.58 8.22
N ALA A 38 2.04 -5.68 8.63
CA ALA A 38 2.72 -4.81 7.68
C ALA A 38 4.18 -4.59 8.05
N ILE A 39 4.97 -4.36 6.99
CA ILE A 39 6.37 -3.98 7.03
C ILE A 39 6.64 -2.98 5.91
N VAL A 40 7.39 -1.89 6.19
CA VAL A 40 7.71 -0.86 5.20
C VAL A 40 9.07 -0.23 5.47
N PHE A 41 9.91 -0.13 4.42
CA PHE A 41 11.15 0.63 4.47
C PHE A 41 10.89 2.13 4.36
N ASN A 42 11.79 2.92 4.96
CA ASN A 42 11.75 4.38 4.83
C ASN A 42 12.46 4.79 3.53
N PHE A 43 11.68 5.19 2.52
CA PHE A 43 12.20 5.70 1.25
C PHE A 43 12.04 7.23 1.11
N ILE A 44 11.66 7.92 2.20
CA ILE A 44 11.47 9.38 2.18
C ILE A 44 12.80 10.11 2.28
N ASP A 45 13.71 9.60 3.13
CA ASP A 45 15.01 10.21 3.39
C ASP A 45 16.13 9.20 3.16
N SER A 46 17.03 9.49 2.24
CA SER A 46 18.14 8.59 1.87
C SER A 46 19.06 8.21 3.03
N ARG A 47 19.11 9.00 4.09
CA ARG A 47 19.86 8.68 5.31
C ARG A 47 19.30 7.46 6.04
N TYR A 48 18.05 7.11 5.79
CA TYR A 48 17.30 6.06 6.50
C TYR A 48 16.77 4.96 5.59
N PHE A 49 17.31 4.78 4.39
CA PHE A 49 16.89 3.73 3.46
C PHE A 49 17.11 2.30 3.99
N ASN A 50 17.91 2.15 5.04
CA ASN A 50 18.11 0.90 5.77
C ASN A 50 17.22 0.77 7.02
N VAL A 51 16.28 1.71 7.24
CA VAL A 51 15.34 1.70 8.36
C VAL A 51 13.98 1.23 7.89
N PHE A 52 13.34 0.35 8.64
CA PHE A 52 12.00 -0.12 8.35
C PHE A 52 11.13 -0.16 9.61
N ALA A 53 9.83 -0.10 9.42
CA ALA A 53 8.83 -0.23 10.47
C ALA A 53 7.97 -1.47 10.26
N THR A 54 7.56 -2.10 11.37
CA THR A 54 6.61 -3.21 11.41
C THR A 54 5.43 -2.89 12.29
N VAL A 55 4.30 -3.52 12.03
CA VAL A 55 3.12 -3.44 12.91
C VAL A 55 2.49 -4.81 13.13
N GLY A 56 2.04 -5.03 14.37
CA GLY A 56 1.31 -6.22 14.75
C GLY A 56 0.75 -6.11 16.18
N GLY A 57 -0.50 -6.54 16.40
CA GLY A 57 -1.20 -6.21 17.62
C GLY A 57 -1.22 -4.69 17.83
N ASN A 58 -1.16 -4.22 19.05
CA ASN A 58 -1.15 -2.80 19.39
C ASN A 58 0.26 -2.16 19.38
N ARG A 59 1.20 -2.72 18.58
CA ARG A 59 2.60 -2.31 18.57
C ARG A 59 3.07 -1.87 17.19
N VAL A 60 3.89 -0.83 17.19
CA VAL A 60 4.69 -0.36 16.04
C VAL A 60 6.16 -0.42 16.45
N THR A 61 6.99 -1.13 15.68
CA THR A 61 8.43 -1.24 15.97
C THR A 61 9.24 -0.75 14.78
N VAL A 62 10.28 0.03 15.06
CA VAL A 62 11.21 0.55 14.06
C VAL A 62 12.54 -0.17 14.21
N TYR A 63 13.06 -0.64 13.08
CA TYR A 63 14.30 -1.39 12.97
C TYR A 63 15.27 -0.74 12.01
N GLN A 64 16.54 -1.05 12.17
CA GLN A 64 17.62 -0.70 11.25
C GLN A 64 18.36 -1.95 10.79
N CYS A 65 18.54 -2.08 9.48
CA CYS A 65 19.46 -3.05 8.89
C CYS A 65 20.88 -2.50 8.99
N MET A 66 21.74 -3.25 9.63
CA MET A 66 23.16 -2.92 9.83
C MET A 66 24.06 -3.81 8.96
N GLU A 67 25.31 -3.44 8.84
CA GLU A 67 26.32 -4.24 8.16
C GLU A 67 26.41 -5.66 8.76
N GLY A 68 26.79 -6.63 7.93
CA GLY A 68 26.88 -8.04 8.35
C GLY A 68 25.52 -8.75 8.46
N GLY A 69 24.41 -8.09 8.07
CA GLY A 69 23.08 -8.66 8.10
C GLY A 69 22.41 -8.61 9.49
N VAL A 70 22.92 -7.80 10.41
CA VAL A 70 22.32 -7.59 11.74
C VAL A 70 21.12 -6.65 11.61
N ILE A 71 20.05 -6.92 12.38
CA ILE A 71 18.91 -6.04 12.50
C ILE A 71 18.83 -5.54 13.94
N ALA A 72 18.89 -4.23 14.13
CA ALA A 72 18.76 -3.58 15.43
C ALA A 72 17.34 -2.97 15.60
N ALA A 73 16.70 -3.23 16.73
CA ALA A 73 15.49 -2.50 17.10
C ALA A 73 15.89 -1.11 17.59
N LEU A 74 15.34 -0.06 16.97
CA LEU A 74 15.61 1.32 17.34
C LEU A 74 14.62 1.80 18.39
N GLN A 75 13.32 1.59 18.14
CA GLN A 75 12.26 2.02 19.04
C GLN A 75 10.99 1.18 18.87
N SER A 76 10.12 1.23 19.86
CA SER A 76 8.84 0.54 19.84
C SER A 76 7.77 1.38 20.53
N TYR A 77 6.72 1.72 19.80
CA TYR A 77 5.51 2.32 20.33
C TYR A 77 4.48 1.23 20.63
N VAL A 78 3.82 1.32 21.78
CA VAL A 78 2.71 0.44 22.17
C VAL A 78 1.49 1.31 22.43
N ASP A 79 0.40 1.07 21.72
CA ASP A 79 -0.85 1.80 21.92
C ASP A 79 -1.42 1.49 23.32
N GLU A 80 -2.02 2.50 23.94
CA GLU A 80 -2.65 2.38 25.28
C GLU A 80 -3.84 1.43 25.23
N ASP A 81 -4.55 1.38 24.08
CA ASP A 81 -5.62 0.43 23.86
C ASP A 81 -5.04 -0.95 23.55
N LYS A 82 -5.27 -1.89 24.45
CA LYS A 82 -4.81 -3.28 24.32
C LYS A 82 -5.56 -4.07 23.25
N GLU A 83 -6.75 -3.62 22.88
CA GLU A 83 -7.57 -4.22 21.83
C GLU A 83 -7.22 -3.69 20.44
N GLU A 84 -6.42 -2.62 20.34
CA GLU A 84 -5.90 -2.17 19.05
C GLU A 84 -5.11 -3.29 18.36
N SER A 85 -5.31 -3.41 17.05
CA SER A 85 -4.53 -4.26 16.19
C SER A 85 -4.20 -3.50 14.91
N PHE A 86 -2.96 -3.04 14.82
CA PHE A 86 -2.49 -2.33 13.64
C PHE A 86 -2.36 -3.27 12.45
N TYR A 87 -2.94 -2.88 11.32
CA TYR A 87 -2.93 -3.63 10.06
C TYR A 87 -1.98 -3.04 9.03
N THR A 88 -1.66 -1.75 9.17
CA THR A 88 -0.92 -1.01 8.17
C THR A 88 0.01 0.01 8.80
N VAL A 89 1.11 0.28 8.11
CA VAL A 89 2.09 1.29 8.50
C VAL A 89 2.67 1.96 7.25
N SER A 90 2.97 3.25 7.35
CA SER A 90 3.66 4.01 6.33
C SER A 90 4.61 5.02 6.96
N TRP A 91 5.64 5.44 6.23
CA TRP A 91 6.49 6.56 6.61
C TRP A 91 5.93 7.86 6.04
N ALA A 92 6.04 8.92 6.80
CA ALA A 92 5.69 10.29 6.39
C ALA A 92 6.72 11.26 6.93
N CYS A 93 6.67 12.51 6.52
CA CYS A 93 7.49 13.54 7.15
C CYS A 93 6.73 14.87 7.24
N ASN A 94 7.15 15.68 8.21
CA ASN A 94 6.75 17.07 8.29
C ASN A 94 7.46 17.92 7.22
N ILE A 95 7.05 19.16 7.04
CA ILE A 95 7.70 20.12 6.12
C ILE A 95 9.16 20.39 6.52
N ASP A 96 9.46 20.36 7.83
CA ASP A 96 10.83 20.53 8.35
C ASP A 96 11.71 19.28 8.22
N GLY A 97 11.17 18.17 7.67
CA GLY A 97 11.87 16.92 7.50
C GLY A 97 11.80 15.98 8.71
N THR A 98 11.07 16.31 9.76
CA THR A 98 10.85 15.40 10.90
C THR A 98 10.16 14.11 10.43
N PRO A 99 10.77 12.91 10.64
CA PRO A 99 10.20 11.66 10.18
C PRO A 99 9.06 11.21 11.09
N PHE A 100 7.96 10.78 10.48
CA PHE A 100 6.81 10.19 11.15
C PHE A 100 6.60 8.75 10.71
N VAL A 101 6.17 7.91 11.63
CA VAL A 101 5.56 6.61 11.36
C VAL A 101 4.05 6.74 11.53
N VAL A 102 3.30 6.37 10.50
CA VAL A 102 1.84 6.48 10.48
C VAL A 102 1.25 5.08 10.47
N ALA A 103 0.49 4.73 11.49
CA ALA A 103 -0.09 3.40 11.66
C ALA A 103 -1.60 3.45 11.89
N GLY A 104 -2.33 2.45 11.41
CA GLY A 104 -3.76 2.31 11.59
C GLY A 104 -4.19 0.84 11.61
N GLY A 105 -5.34 0.57 12.19
CA GLY A 105 -5.80 -0.80 12.39
C GLY A 105 -7.28 -0.88 12.77
N ILE A 106 -7.61 -1.81 13.66
CA ILE A 106 -8.99 -2.24 13.94
C ILE A 106 -9.88 -1.11 14.47
N ASN A 107 -9.31 -0.16 15.21
CA ASN A 107 -10.09 0.91 15.84
C ASN A 107 -10.44 2.07 14.88
N GLY A 108 -9.97 2.05 13.63
CA GLY A 108 -10.23 3.13 12.66
C GLY A 108 -9.48 4.44 12.98
N ILE A 109 -8.64 4.47 14.01
CA ILE A 109 -7.84 5.62 14.40
C ILE A 109 -6.45 5.49 13.79
N ILE A 110 -5.98 6.57 13.16
CA ILE A 110 -4.62 6.63 12.61
C ILE A 110 -3.72 7.34 13.60
N ARG A 111 -2.65 6.67 14.02
CA ARG A 111 -1.61 7.22 14.90
C ARG A 111 -0.46 7.76 14.05
N VAL A 112 -0.10 9.02 14.24
CA VAL A 112 1.11 9.64 13.69
C VAL A 112 2.13 9.71 14.81
N ILE A 113 3.20 8.95 14.70
CA ILE A 113 4.24 8.77 15.70
C ILE A 113 5.48 9.52 15.22
N ASP A 114 5.97 10.45 16.05
CA ASP A 114 7.25 11.13 15.80
C ASP A 114 8.40 10.14 16.06
N ALA A 115 9.06 9.75 14.96
CA ALA A 115 10.14 8.77 15.02
C ALA A 115 11.43 9.32 15.66
N SER A 116 11.56 10.64 15.85
CA SER A 116 12.71 11.25 16.51
C SER A 116 12.53 11.37 18.03
N ASN A 117 11.26 11.54 18.48
CA ASN A 117 10.94 11.80 19.89
C ASN A 117 10.18 10.66 20.58
N GLU A 118 9.91 9.58 19.88
CA GLU A 118 9.20 8.37 20.36
C GLU A 118 7.81 8.67 20.97
N LYS A 119 7.12 9.69 20.42
CA LYS A 119 5.84 10.16 20.94
C LYS A 119 4.78 10.17 19.85
N VAL A 120 3.53 9.95 20.25
CA VAL A 120 2.40 10.24 19.38
C VAL A 120 2.35 11.74 19.11
N HIS A 121 2.54 12.10 17.84
CA HIS A 121 2.42 13.47 17.37
C HIS A 121 0.96 13.86 17.24
N LYS A 122 0.16 13.02 16.57
CA LYS A 122 -1.28 13.23 16.34
C LYS A 122 -2.02 11.90 16.24
N SER A 123 -3.33 11.97 16.47
CA SER A 123 -4.28 10.89 16.17
C SER A 123 -5.35 11.42 15.25
N PHE A 124 -5.59 10.74 14.12
CA PHE A 124 -6.65 11.12 13.19
C PHE A 124 -7.86 10.24 13.46
N VAL A 125 -8.95 10.90 13.80
CA VAL A 125 -10.25 10.28 14.03
C VAL A 125 -11.17 10.66 12.87
N GLY A 126 -11.86 9.67 12.33
CA GLY A 126 -12.79 9.95 11.23
C GLY A 126 -13.32 8.69 10.55
N HIS A 127 -12.49 7.67 10.32
CA HIS A 127 -13.01 6.40 9.81
C HIS A 127 -13.99 5.77 10.78
N GLY A 128 -15.05 5.18 10.24
CA GLY A 128 -16.11 4.51 11.01
C GLY A 128 -15.84 3.04 11.31
N ASP A 129 -14.75 2.48 10.75
CA ASP A 129 -14.34 1.07 10.94
C ASP A 129 -12.82 0.96 10.68
N SER A 130 -12.26 -0.24 10.72
CA SER A 130 -10.83 -0.52 10.62
C SER A 130 -10.15 0.11 9.40
N VAL A 131 -8.88 0.49 9.57
CA VAL A 131 -8.01 0.99 8.52
C VAL A 131 -7.17 -0.17 7.97
N ASN A 132 -7.35 -0.49 6.68
CA ASN A 132 -6.73 -1.63 6.02
C ASN A 132 -5.41 -1.31 5.32
N GLU A 133 -5.23 -0.07 4.85
CA GLU A 133 -3.98 0.39 4.27
C GLU A 133 -3.79 1.89 4.43
N ILE A 134 -2.53 2.29 4.63
CA ILE A 134 -2.07 3.68 4.61
C ILE A 134 -0.91 3.78 3.62
N ARG A 135 -0.95 4.80 2.75
CA ARG A 135 0.11 5.10 1.80
C ARG A 135 0.46 6.58 1.85
N THR A 136 1.70 6.90 1.55
CA THR A 136 2.23 8.27 1.58
C THR A 136 2.43 8.79 0.17
N GLN A 137 2.06 10.05 -0.06
CA GLN A 137 2.24 10.71 -1.35
C GLN A 137 3.75 10.92 -1.60
N PRO A 138 4.31 10.31 -2.65
CA PRO A 138 5.76 10.33 -2.87
C PRO A 138 6.32 11.73 -3.18
N LEU A 139 5.52 12.61 -3.78
CA LEU A 139 5.92 13.98 -4.14
C LEU A 139 5.64 15.00 -3.02
N LYS A 140 4.79 14.65 -2.06
CA LYS A 140 4.45 15.45 -0.86
C LYS A 140 4.29 14.54 0.36
N PRO A 141 5.40 14.12 0.99
CA PRO A 141 5.35 13.11 2.06
C PRO A 141 4.65 13.54 3.35
N SER A 142 4.14 14.76 3.42
CA SER A 142 3.24 15.22 4.49
C SER A 142 1.77 14.85 4.25
N LEU A 143 1.46 14.26 3.09
CA LEU A 143 0.13 13.77 2.75
C LEU A 143 0.11 12.24 2.83
N VAL A 144 -0.87 11.70 3.53
CA VAL A 144 -1.14 10.26 3.59
C VAL A 144 -2.58 9.97 3.21
N ILE A 145 -2.79 8.80 2.63
CA ILE A 145 -4.10 8.31 2.25
C ILE A 145 -4.38 7.00 2.97
N SER A 146 -5.61 6.81 3.40
CA SER A 146 -6.05 5.60 4.11
C SER A 146 -7.24 4.95 3.44
N ALA A 147 -7.23 3.62 3.37
CA ALA A 147 -8.34 2.77 2.93
C ALA A 147 -8.96 2.08 4.13
N SER A 148 -10.28 2.03 4.20
CA SER A 148 -10.98 1.52 5.37
C SER A 148 -12.13 0.56 5.01
N LYS A 149 -12.47 -0.25 6.00
CA LYS A 149 -13.66 -1.11 6.00
C LYS A 149 -14.95 -0.29 5.99
N ASP A 150 -14.93 0.99 6.35
CA ASP A 150 -16.07 1.91 6.26
C ASP A 150 -16.44 2.31 4.82
N GLU A 151 -15.90 1.60 3.80
CA GLU A 151 -16.10 1.80 2.36
C GLU A 151 -15.49 3.12 1.83
N SER A 152 -14.78 3.88 2.67
CA SER A 152 -14.17 5.14 2.28
C SER A 152 -12.65 5.07 2.13
N VAL A 153 -12.13 5.97 1.32
CA VAL A 153 -10.73 6.33 1.28
C VAL A 153 -10.61 7.78 1.73
N ARG A 154 -9.62 8.12 2.57
CA ARG A 154 -9.45 9.47 3.10
C ARG A 154 -8.04 9.99 2.93
N LEU A 155 -7.93 11.26 2.52
CA LEU A 155 -6.67 11.99 2.40
C LEU A 155 -6.47 12.88 3.63
N TRP A 156 -5.29 12.79 4.24
CA TRP A 156 -4.92 13.48 5.47
C TRP A 156 -3.64 14.29 5.30
N ASN A 157 -3.54 15.40 6.02
CA ASN A 157 -2.32 16.14 6.21
C ASN A 157 -1.72 15.79 7.58
N VAL A 158 -0.52 15.18 7.62
CA VAL A 158 0.10 14.73 8.89
C VAL A 158 0.52 15.88 9.78
N GLN A 159 0.82 17.04 9.20
CA GLN A 159 1.24 18.23 9.94
C GLN A 159 0.08 18.87 10.71
N THR A 160 -1.07 19.05 10.05
CA THR A 160 -2.21 19.77 10.61
C THR A 160 -3.24 18.83 11.26
N GLY A 161 -3.22 17.55 10.90
CA GLY A 161 -4.20 16.55 11.37
C GLY A 161 -5.54 16.61 10.64
N VAL A 162 -5.61 17.39 9.57
CA VAL A 162 -6.84 17.62 8.81
C VAL A 162 -7.16 16.45 7.91
N CYS A 163 -8.42 15.98 7.93
CA CYS A 163 -8.99 15.18 6.85
C CYS A 163 -9.38 16.11 5.70
N ILE A 164 -8.68 15.99 4.57
CA ILE A 164 -8.84 16.92 3.44
C ILE A 164 -9.96 16.47 2.51
N LEU A 165 -9.88 15.20 2.06
CA LEU A 165 -10.80 14.61 1.11
C LEU A 165 -11.31 13.26 1.62
N ILE A 166 -12.57 12.95 1.27
CA ILE A 166 -13.20 11.65 1.48
C ILE A 166 -13.69 11.15 0.13
N PHE A 167 -13.16 10.03 -0.33
CA PHE A 167 -13.56 9.37 -1.55
C PHE A 167 -14.62 8.32 -1.21
N ALA A 168 -15.87 8.69 -1.36
CA ALA A 168 -17.03 7.89 -1.00
C ALA A 168 -18.31 8.48 -1.62
N GLY A 169 -19.39 7.75 -1.59
CA GLY A 169 -20.69 8.20 -2.07
C GLY A 169 -21.20 7.40 -3.27
N ALA A 170 -21.93 8.03 -4.19
CA ALA A 170 -22.66 7.32 -5.25
C ALA A 170 -21.77 6.48 -6.17
N GLY A 171 -20.58 6.94 -6.52
CA GLY A 171 -19.59 6.21 -7.32
C GLY A 171 -18.52 5.51 -6.47
N GLY A 172 -18.59 5.62 -5.15
CA GLY A 172 -17.62 5.03 -4.22
C GLY A 172 -17.64 3.51 -4.16
N HIS A 173 -16.74 2.94 -3.36
CA HIS A 173 -16.75 1.52 -3.05
C HIS A 173 -18.04 1.12 -2.34
N ARG A 174 -18.47 -0.13 -2.53
CA ARG A 174 -19.70 -0.71 -1.97
C ARG A 174 -19.43 -1.82 -0.97
N ASN A 175 -18.18 -1.95 -0.57
CA ASN A 175 -17.70 -2.88 0.46
C ASN A 175 -16.33 -2.41 0.93
N GLU A 176 -15.72 -3.11 1.87
CA GLU A 176 -14.40 -2.83 2.42
C GLU A 176 -13.38 -2.41 1.36
N VAL A 177 -12.71 -1.27 1.56
CA VAL A 177 -11.54 -0.89 0.76
C VAL A 177 -10.30 -1.51 1.38
N LEU A 178 -9.63 -2.35 0.62
CA LEU A 178 -8.51 -3.16 1.11
C LEU A 178 -7.15 -2.55 0.79
N SER A 179 -7.06 -1.79 -0.31
CA SER A 179 -5.79 -1.19 -0.74
C SER A 179 -6.01 0.14 -1.45
N VAL A 180 -5.00 0.99 -1.34
CA VAL A 180 -4.93 2.30 -1.99
C VAL A 180 -3.48 2.62 -2.32
N ASP A 181 -3.24 3.34 -3.42
CA ASP A 181 -1.91 3.81 -3.78
C ASP A 181 -1.96 5.14 -4.52
N PHE A 182 -0.92 5.96 -4.35
CA PHE A 182 -0.72 7.18 -5.11
C PHE A 182 0.02 6.89 -6.41
N HIS A 183 -0.35 7.62 -7.46
CA HIS A 183 0.41 7.60 -8.69
C HIS A 183 1.82 8.20 -8.46
N PRO A 184 2.89 7.58 -8.99
CA PRO A 184 4.26 7.99 -8.65
C PRO A 184 4.67 9.37 -9.21
N SER A 185 4.06 9.83 -10.30
CA SER A 185 4.38 11.08 -10.99
C SER A 185 3.21 12.03 -11.17
N ASP A 186 1.96 11.55 -11.14
CA ASP A 186 0.76 12.40 -11.17
C ASP A 186 0.25 12.63 -9.75
N ILE A 187 0.56 13.80 -9.19
CA ILE A 187 0.22 14.17 -7.82
C ILE A 187 -1.29 14.14 -7.53
N TYR A 188 -2.12 14.22 -8.56
CA TYR A 188 -3.58 14.29 -8.44
C TYR A 188 -4.25 12.92 -8.48
N ARG A 189 -3.54 11.86 -8.87
CA ARG A 189 -4.14 10.55 -9.17
C ARG A 189 -3.88 9.53 -8.07
N ILE A 190 -4.93 8.81 -7.72
CA ILE A 190 -4.86 7.66 -6.81
C ILE A 190 -5.64 6.48 -7.38
N ALA A 191 -5.30 5.26 -6.94
CA ALA A 191 -6.07 4.06 -7.20
C ALA A 191 -6.44 3.38 -5.89
N SER A 192 -7.65 2.85 -5.80
CA SER A 192 -8.14 2.07 -4.66
C SER A 192 -8.83 0.79 -5.11
N CYS A 193 -8.82 -0.23 -4.28
CA CYS A 193 -9.49 -1.50 -4.57
C CYS A 193 -10.03 -2.16 -3.30
N GLY A 194 -10.97 -3.07 -3.45
CA GLY A 194 -11.60 -3.68 -2.28
C GLY A 194 -12.46 -4.93 -2.53
N MET A 195 -13.28 -5.24 -1.56
CA MET A 195 -14.17 -6.40 -1.55
C MET A 195 -15.38 -6.29 -2.50
N ASP A 196 -15.56 -5.13 -3.13
CA ASP A 196 -16.54 -4.97 -4.23
C ASP A 196 -15.99 -5.44 -5.58
N ASN A 197 -14.84 -6.11 -5.61
CA ASN A 197 -14.14 -6.64 -6.79
C ASN A 197 -13.71 -5.57 -7.80
N SER A 198 -13.79 -4.29 -7.43
CA SER A 198 -13.47 -3.17 -8.32
C SER A 198 -12.13 -2.51 -7.97
N ILE A 199 -11.52 -1.94 -9.00
CA ILE A 199 -10.42 -0.99 -8.85
C ILE A 199 -10.92 0.35 -9.36
N LYS A 200 -10.77 1.40 -8.55
CA LYS A 200 -11.24 2.75 -8.87
C LYS A 200 -10.05 3.69 -8.95
N ILE A 201 -9.99 4.47 -10.03
CA ILE A 201 -9.00 5.54 -10.21
C ILE A 201 -9.71 6.86 -9.98
N TRP A 202 -9.11 7.69 -9.12
CA TRP A 202 -9.68 8.96 -8.69
C TRP A 202 -8.76 10.12 -9.08
N SER A 203 -9.33 11.31 -9.25
CA SER A 203 -8.58 12.54 -9.44
C SER A 203 -8.87 13.53 -8.32
N MET A 204 -7.82 14.09 -7.75
CA MET A 204 -7.87 15.17 -6.76
C MET A 204 -7.73 16.56 -7.38
N LYS A 205 -7.60 16.65 -8.72
CA LYS A 205 -7.24 17.88 -9.42
C LYS A 205 -8.17 19.06 -9.11
N GLU A 206 -9.47 18.82 -9.16
CA GLU A 206 -10.48 19.85 -8.86
C GLU A 206 -10.49 20.26 -7.39
N PHE A 207 -10.04 19.36 -6.51
CA PHE A 207 -10.02 19.57 -5.06
C PHE A 207 -8.65 20.04 -4.55
N TRP A 208 -7.69 20.24 -5.42
CA TRP A 208 -6.32 20.61 -5.04
C TRP A 208 -6.23 21.90 -4.21
N PRO A 209 -7.05 22.94 -4.44
CA PRO A 209 -7.08 24.12 -3.57
C PRO A 209 -7.36 23.80 -2.09
N TYR A 210 -8.13 22.75 -1.81
CA TYR A 210 -8.35 22.28 -0.42
C TYR A 210 -7.13 21.55 0.14
N VAL A 211 -6.39 20.83 -0.71
CA VAL A 211 -5.11 20.22 -0.31
C VAL A 211 -4.12 21.31 0.08
N GLU A 212 -3.96 22.35 -0.72
CA GLU A 212 -3.08 23.50 -0.41
C GLU A 212 -3.54 24.23 0.86
N LYS A 213 -4.83 24.50 0.99
CA LYS A 213 -5.39 25.14 2.19
C LYS A 213 -5.09 24.34 3.47
N SER A 214 -4.99 23.02 3.39
CA SER A 214 -4.70 22.18 4.56
C SER A 214 -3.34 22.45 5.20
N PHE A 215 -2.36 22.92 4.44
CA PHE A 215 -1.01 23.23 4.94
C PHE A 215 -0.93 24.51 5.75
N THR A 216 -1.87 25.42 5.56
CA THR A 216 -1.95 26.70 6.27
C THR A 216 -3.08 26.74 7.30
N TRP A 217 -3.71 25.59 7.55
CA TRP A 217 -4.82 25.49 8.49
C TRP A 217 -4.35 25.59 9.94
N THR A 218 -4.89 26.55 10.69
CA THR A 218 -4.50 26.86 12.08
C THR A 218 -5.60 26.62 13.10
N ASP A 219 -6.85 26.38 12.67
CA ASP A 219 -7.97 26.07 13.55
C ASP A 219 -8.04 24.55 13.83
N LEU A 220 -9.01 24.12 14.60
CA LEU A 220 -9.23 22.71 14.91
C LEU A 220 -9.41 21.88 13.61
N PRO A 221 -8.80 20.68 13.51
CA PRO A 221 -8.94 19.84 12.32
C PRO A 221 -10.40 19.54 11.96
N SER A 222 -11.28 19.39 12.96
CA SER A 222 -12.72 19.13 12.76
C SER A 222 -13.49 20.27 12.07
N LYS A 223 -12.96 21.48 12.06
CA LYS A 223 -13.54 22.63 11.39
C LYS A 223 -13.09 22.81 9.94
N PHE A 224 -12.17 21.98 9.48
CA PHE A 224 -11.72 22.03 8.09
C PHE A 224 -12.88 21.69 7.15
N PRO A 225 -13.06 22.42 6.02
CA PRO A 225 -14.14 22.16 5.07
C PRO A 225 -13.81 20.94 4.18
N THR A 226 -13.73 19.75 4.78
CA THR A 226 -13.48 18.48 4.11
C THR A 226 -14.40 18.28 2.92
N LYS A 227 -13.88 17.80 1.80
CA LYS A 227 -14.65 17.58 0.57
C LYS A 227 -14.84 16.10 0.27
N TYR A 228 -16.00 15.79 -0.29
CA TYR A 228 -16.32 14.46 -0.81
C TYR A 228 -16.00 14.38 -2.30
N VAL A 229 -15.20 13.39 -2.69
CA VAL A 229 -14.98 12.99 -4.07
C VAL A 229 -15.90 11.81 -4.33
N GLN A 230 -17.02 12.05 -4.98
CA GLN A 230 -18.11 11.07 -5.07
C GLN A 230 -17.93 10.09 -6.24
N PHE A 231 -17.24 10.49 -7.30
CA PHE A 231 -17.10 9.68 -8.51
C PHE A 231 -15.65 9.48 -8.88
N PRO A 232 -15.22 8.22 -9.14
CA PRO A 232 -13.93 7.96 -9.74
C PRO A 232 -13.90 8.44 -11.20
N VAL A 233 -12.71 8.77 -11.68
CA VAL A 233 -12.50 9.09 -13.10
C VAL A 233 -12.47 7.85 -13.98
N PHE A 234 -12.22 6.67 -13.38
CA PHE A 234 -12.23 5.39 -14.07
C PHE A 234 -12.51 4.24 -13.09
N MET A 235 -13.17 3.20 -13.56
CA MET A 235 -13.42 1.97 -12.80
C MET A 235 -13.10 0.75 -13.64
N ALA A 236 -12.31 -0.16 -13.06
CA ALA A 236 -11.86 -1.39 -13.69
C ALA A 236 -12.38 -2.63 -12.94
N SER A 237 -12.79 -3.64 -13.70
CA SER A 237 -13.11 -4.99 -13.21
C SER A 237 -12.14 -5.96 -13.87
N ILE A 238 -10.98 -6.18 -13.26
CA ILE A 238 -9.90 -7.02 -13.74
C ILE A 238 -10.02 -8.44 -13.17
N HIS A 239 -10.38 -8.51 -11.91
CA HIS A 239 -10.44 -9.73 -11.13
C HIS A 239 -11.88 -10.21 -10.92
N THR A 240 -12.03 -11.50 -10.69
CA THR A 240 -13.35 -12.12 -10.42
C THR A 240 -13.73 -12.10 -8.94
N ASN A 241 -12.78 -11.74 -8.06
CA ASN A 241 -12.92 -11.77 -6.62
C ASN A 241 -12.33 -10.52 -5.96
N TYR A 242 -12.30 -10.49 -4.62
CA TYR A 242 -11.78 -9.37 -3.81
C TYR A 242 -10.40 -8.94 -4.26
N VAL A 243 -10.22 -7.65 -4.53
CA VAL A 243 -8.94 -7.07 -4.88
C VAL A 243 -8.32 -6.49 -3.62
N ASP A 244 -7.26 -7.10 -3.13
CA ASP A 244 -6.70 -6.79 -1.81
C ASP A 244 -5.35 -6.06 -1.86
N CYS A 245 -4.76 -5.88 -3.06
CA CYS A 245 -3.56 -5.09 -3.23
C CYS A 245 -3.49 -4.48 -4.63
N ASN A 246 -3.20 -3.19 -4.71
CA ASN A 246 -2.89 -2.50 -5.95
C ASN A 246 -1.67 -1.59 -5.77
N ARG A 247 -0.87 -1.44 -6.83
CA ARG A 247 0.27 -0.51 -6.90
C ARG A 247 0.38 0.09 -8.29
N TRP A 248 0.71 1.35 -8.35
CA TRP A 248 1.08 1.98 -9.61
C TRP A 248 2.49 1.57 -10.05
N LEU A 249 2.65 1.33 -11.35
CA LEU A 249 3.92 1.09 -12.03
C LEU A 249 4.02 2.08 -13.21
N GLY A 250 4.47 3.31 -12.93
CA GLY A 250 4.28 4.41 -13.87
C GLY A 250 2.79 4.65 -14.13
N ASP A 251 2.37 4.64 -15.38
CA ASP A 251 0.96 4.78 -15.78
C ASP A 251 0.19 3.43 -15.79
N PHE A 252 0.89 2.32 -15.52
CA PHE A 252 0.29 1.00 -15.39
C PHE A 252 -0.12 0.71 -13.95
N VAL A 253 -0.99 -0.28 -13.77
CA VAL A 253 -1.39 -0.76 -12.45
C VAL A 253 -1.06 -2.24 -12.31
N LEU A 254 -0.41 -2.58 -11.21
CA LEU A 254 -0.32 -3.94 -10.70
C LEU A 254 -1.44 -4.14 -9.70
N SER A 255 -2.22 -5.20 -9.86
CA SER A 255 -3.29 -5.56 -8.92
C SER A 255 -3.31 -7.04 -8.63
N LYS A 256 -3.72 -7.40 -7.42
CA LYS A 256 -3.82 -8.78 -6.94
C LYS A 256 -5.18 -8.98 -6.29
N SER A 257 -5.76 -10.14 -6.54
CA SER A 257 -6.92 -10.67 -5.83
C SER A 257 -6.60 -12.03 -5.23
N VAL A 258 -7.62 -12.74 -4.71
CA VAL A 258 -7.50 -14.13 -4.27
C VAL A 258 -7.45 -15.14 -5.44
N ASP A 259 -7.28 -14.68 -6.66
CA ASP A 259 -7.21 -15.51 -7.89
C ASP A 259 -5.82 -16.11 -8.15
N ASN A 260 -4.92 -16.11 -7.15
CA ASN A 260 -3.56 -16.67 -7.22
C ASN A 260 -2.64 -16.05 -8.27
N GLU A 261 -2.83 -14.78 -8.60
CA GLU A 261 -2.00 -14.04 -9.54
C GLU A 261 -1.93 -12.55 -9.23
N ILE A 262 -0.83 -11.92 -9.64
CA ILE A 262 -0.74 -10.46 -9.80
C ILE A 262 -0.95 -10.17 -11.29
N VAL A 263 -1.70 -9.13 -11.62
CA VAL A 263 -2.00 -8.72 -12.99
C VAL A 263 -1.45 -7.32 -13.23
N LEU A 264 -0.66 -7.17 -14.30
CA LEU A 264 -0.24 -5.87 -14.83
C LEU A 264 -1.19 -5.46 -15.95
N TRP A 265 -1.74 -4.26 -15.85
CA TRP A 265 -2.69 -3.74 -16.82
C TRP A 265 -2.58 -2.23 -16.99
N GLU A 266 -3.03 -1.75 -18.14
CA GLU A 266 -3.06 -0.34 -18.53
C GLU A 266 -4.49 0.20 -18.51
N PRO A 267 -4.79 1.24 -17.69
CA PRO A 267 -6.04 1.96 -17.80
C PRO A 267 -5.99 2.97 -18.97
N LYS A 268 -6.76 2.73 -20.02
CA LYS A 268 -6.89 3.65 -21.15
C LYS A 268 -8.10 4.57 -20.92
N MET A 269 -7.90 5.60 -20.15
CA MET A 269 -8.92 6.58 -19.78
C MET A 269 -9.14 7.57 -20.92
N LYS A 270 -10.39 7.97 -21.14
CA LYS A 270 -10.74 9.07 -22.04
C LYS A 270 -10.80 10.37 -21.24
N GLU A 271 -9.88 11.29 -21.47
CA GLU A 271 -9.82 12.57 -20.74
C GLU A 271 -11.11 13.40 -20.84
N GLN A 272 -11.80 13.33 -21.97
CA GLN A 272 -13.01 14.12 -22.23
C GLN A 272 -14.31 13.46 -21.72
N SER A 273 -14.23 12.22 -21.24
CA SER A 273 -15.39 11.45 -20.79
C SER A 273 -15.04 10.67 -19.50
N PRO A 274 -15.04 11.32 -18.34
CA PRO A 274 -14.77 10.63 -17.07
C PRO A 274 -15.68 9.41 -16.87
N GLY A 275 -15.10 8.29 -16.48
CA GLY A 275 -15.78 7.00 -16.35
C GLY A 275 -15.76 6.13 -17.60
N GLU A 276 -15.42 6.67 -18.78
CA GLU A 276 -15.24 5.90 -20.00
C GLU A 276 -13.76 5.54 -20.24
N GLY A 277 -13.55 4.35 -20.78
CA GLY A 277 -12.22 3.88 -21.15
C GLY A 277 -12.20 2.37 -21.42
N THR A 278 -11.03 1.87 -21.71
CA THR A 278 -10.74 0.45 -21.90
C THR A 278 -9.60 -0.01 -21.00
N ILE A 279 -9.43 -1.31 -20.90
CA ILE A 279 -8.40 -1.93 -20.07
C ILE A 279 -7.62 -2.86 -21.00
N ASP A 280 -6.29 -2.74 -20.99
CA ASP A 280 -5.41 -3.71 -21.61
C ASP A 280 -4.69 -4.51 -20.53
N ILE A 281 -4.96 -5.81 -20.43
CA ILE A 281 -4.23 -6.72 -19.55
C ILE A 281 -2.94 -7.12 -20.27
N LEU A 282 -1.79 -6.79 -19.69
CA LEU A 282 -0.49 -6.95 -20.32
C LEU A 282 0.20 -8.24 -19.89
N GLN A 283 0.30 -8.46 -18.58
CA GLN A 283 1.07 -9.57 -18.02
C GLN A 283 0.39 -10.14 -16.78
N LYS A 284 0.61 -11.44 -16.55
CA LYS A 284 0.17 -12.16 -15.35
C LYS A 284 1.35 -12.83 -14.67
N TYR A 285 1.42 -12.69 -13.36
CA TYR A 285 2.46 -13.22 -12.48
C TYR A 285 1.82 -14.24 -11.53
N PRO A 286 1.87 -15.54 -11.82
CA PRO A 286 1.24 -16.57 -10.99
C PRO A 286 1.83 -16.63 -9.58
N VAL A 287 0.98 -16.73 -8.57
CA VAL A 287 1.37 -16.87 -7.17
C VAL A 287 0.56 -18.00 -6.55
N PRO A 288 1.02 -19.26 -6.60
CA PRO A 288 0.30 -20.39 -6.04
C PRO A 288 0.04 -20.25 -4.55
N GLU A 289 -1.10 -20.76 -4.09
CA GLU A 289 -1.51 -20.75 -2.69
C GLU A 289 -1.61 -19.33 -2.10
N CYS A 290 -2.14 -18.40 -2.89
CA CYS A 290 -2.39 -17.02 -2.52
C CYS A 290 -3.89 -16.68 -2.60
N ASP A 291 -4.73 -17.67 -2.32
CA ASP A 291 -6.19 -17.66 -2.44
C ASP A 291 -6.91 -17.16 -1.17
N ILE A 292 -6.20 -16.44 -0.33
CA ILE A 292 -6.75 -15.75 0.83
C ILE A 292 -6.51 -14.25 0.70
N TRP A 293 -7.44 -13.47 1.22
CA TRP A 293 -7.30 -12.01 1.23
C TRP A 293 -6.30 -11.51 2.29
N PHE A 294 -5.90 -10.26 2.16
CA PHE A 294 -4.92 -9.59 3.03
C PHE A 294 -3.51 -10.20 2.94
N ILE A 295 -3.10 -10.55 1.71
CA ILE A 295 -1.70 -10.80 1.34
C ILE A 295 -1.29 -9.75 0.34
N LYS A 296 -0.37 -8.87 0.74
CA LYS A 296 0.06 -7.72 -0.05
C LYS A 296 1.44 -7.94 -0.64
N PHE A 297 1.61 -7.60 -1.91
CA PHE A 297 2.92 -7.55 -2.54
C PHE A 297 3.58 -6.20 -2.33
N SER A 298 4.89 -6.15 -2.46
CA SER A 298 5.69 -4.94 -2.51
C SER A 298 6.53 -4.90 -3.78
N CYS A 299 6.80 -3.69 -4.27
CA CYS A 299 7.79 -3.44 -5.30
C CYS A 299 9.05 -2.86 -4.65
N ASP A 300 10.22 -3.07 -5.28
CA ASP A 300 11.43 -2.35 -4.92
C ASP A 300 11.33 -0.87 -5.30
N PHE A 301 12.23 -0.05 -4.78
CA PHE A 301 12.18 1.41 -4.98
C PHE A 301 12.21 1.81 -6.46
N HIS A 302 12.93 1.06 -7.28
CA HIS A 302 13.08 1.32 -8.72
C HIS A 302 12.04 0.61 -9.58
N TYR A 303 11.08 -0.10 -8.99
CA TYR A 303 10.06 -0.87 -9.69
C TYR A 303 10.61 -1.90 -10.68
N ASN A 304 11.77 -2.49 -10.37
CA ASN A 304 12.35 -3.58 -11.16
C ASN A 304 11.80 -4.95 -10.78
N SER A 305 11.38 -5.11 -9.53
CA SER A 305 10.92 -6.38 -8.99
C SER A 305 9.73 -6.22 -8.07
N ALA A 306 8.91 -7.27 -7.99
CA ALA A 306 7.85 -7.40 -7.00
C ALA A 306 8.05 -8.67 -6.18
N ALA A 307 7.85 -8.56 -4.86
CA ALA A 307 7.87 -9.69 -3.93
C ALA A 307 6.51 -9.89 -3.30
N ILE A 308 6.08 -11.14 -3.17
CA ILE A 308 4.81 -11.50 -2.55
C ILE A 308 4.95 -12.79 -1.76
N GLY A 309 4.34 -12.82 -0.58
CA GLY A 309 4.16 -14.04 0.20
C GLY A 309 2.97 -14.89 -0.24
N ASN A 310 2.84 -16.07 0.35
CA ASN A 310 1.66 -16.89 0.19
C ASN A 310 1.21 -17.49 1.53
N ARG A 311 0.12 -18.27 1.53
CA ARG A 311 -0.42 -18.88 2.76
C ARG A 311 0.47 -19.98 3.35
N GLU A 312 1.37 -20.57 2.55
CA GLU A 312 2.29 -21.64 2.99
C GLU A 312 3.65 -21.12 3.50
N GLY A 313 3.87 -19.80 3.55
CA GLY A 313 5.12 -19.22 4.01
C GLY A 313 6.22 -19.20 2.95
N LYS A 314 5.87 -19.23 1.67
CA LYS A 314 6.78 -19.05 0.54
C LYS A 314 6.73 -17.62 0.03
N ILE A 315 7.83 -17.11 -0.54
CA ILE A 315 7.91 -15.81 -1.18
C ILE A 315 8.28 -16.00 -2.65
N TYR A 316 7.57 -15.33 -3.53
CA TYR A 316 7.83 -15.25 -4.96
C TYR A 316 8.36 -13.87 -5.29
N VAL A 317 9.51 -13.81 -5.98
CA VAL A 317 10.11 -12.55 -6.44
C VAL A 317 10.10 -12.53 -7.96
N TRP A 318 9.36 -11.58 -8.53
CA TRP A 318 9.16 -11.44 -9.95
C TRP A 318 9.95 -10.26 -10.52
N ASP A 319 10.51 -10.44 -11.71
CA ASP A 319 11.09 -9.37 -12.53
C ASP A 319 9.97 -8.64 -13.27
N LEU A 320 9.78 -7.35 -12.97
CA LEU A 320 8.76 -6.50 -13.58
C LEU A 320 9.18 -5.94 -14.95
N GLN A 321 10.48 -6.04 -15.29
CA GLN A 321 11.03 -5.50 -16.53
C GLN A 321 11.07 -6.54 -17.66
N SER A 322 10.86 -7.82 -17.36
CA SER A 322 10.92 -8.90 -18.33
C SER A 322 9.57 -9.13 -19.01
N SER A 323 9.59 -9.37 -20.32
CA SER A 323 8.46 -9.91 -21.08
C SER A 323 8.96 -11.10 -21.93
N PRO A 324 8.47 -12.30 -21.66
CA PRO A 324 7.49 -12.72 -20.65
C PRO A 324 7.98 -12.51 -19.20
N PRO A 325 7.03 -12.43 -18.23
CA PRO A 325 7.37 -12.29 -16.82
C PRO A 325 8.32 -13.39 -16.34
N ALA A 326 9.42 -13.01 -15.72
CA ALA A 326 10.42 -13.95 -15.22
C ALA A 326 10.38 -14.03 -13.68
N LEU A 327 10.27 -15.25 -13.13
CA LEU A 327 10.40 -15.48 -11.71
C LEU A 327 11.90 -15.42 -11.35
N ILE A 328 12.31 -14.43 -10.56
CA ILE A 328 13.72 -14.29 -10.11
C ILE A 328 14.03 -15.37 -9.08
N ALA A 329 13.17 -15.52 -8.08
CA ALA A 329 13.37 -16.46 -6.99
C ALA A 329 12.04 -16.95 -6.40
N LYS A 330 12.07 -18.19 -5.91
CA LYS A 330 11.05 -18.78 -5.03
C LYS A 330 11.74 -19.14 -3.73
N LEU A 331 11.39 -18.40 -2.66
CA LEU A 331 12.03 -18.55 -1.36
C LEU A 331 11.16 -19.40 -0.45
N SER A 332 11.79 -20.31 0.30
CA SER A 332 11.14 -21.11 1.32
C SER A 332 12.11 -21.36 2.46
N HIS A 333 11.61 -21.45 3.67
CA HIS A 333 12.40 -21.77 4.84
C HIS A 333 11.67 -22.81 5.71
N ALA A 334 12.40 -23.78 6.26
CA ALA A 334 11.82 -24.89 7.03
C ALA A 334 10.97 -24.43 8.23
N GLN A 335 11.29 -23.27 8.80
CA GLN A 335 10.57 -22.69 9.93
C GLN A 335 9.47 -21.68 9.52
N SER A 336 9.39 -21.31 8.24
CA SER A 336 8.36 -20.38 7.72
C SER A 336 7.24 -21.19 7.07
N LYS A 337 6.27 -21.59 7.88
CA LYS A 337 5.10 -22.39 7.45
C LYS A 337 3.77 -21.64 7.63
N SER A 338 3.83 -20.41 8.09
CA SER A 338 2.66 -19.56 8.30
C SER A 338 2.49 -18.60 7.14
N THR A 339 1.27 -18.11 6.95
CA THR A 339 0.96 -17.08 5.96
C THR A 339 1.90 -15.88 6.07
N ILE A 340 2.47 -15.48 4.96
CA ILE A 340 3.23 -14.22 4.84
C ILE A 340 2.28 -13.14 4.35
N ARG A 341 1.88 -12.25 5.25
CA ARG A 341 0.88 -11.21 4.97
C ARG A 341 1.41 -10.07 4.13
N GLN A 342 2.68 -9.72 4.32
CA GLN A 342 3.33 -8.65 3.56
C GLN A 342 4.82 -8.91 3.39
N THR A 343 5.35 -8.44 2.31
CA THR A 343 6.78 -8.35 2.02
C THR A 343 7.20 -6.87 1.97
N ALA A 344 8.48 -6.62 2.12
CA ALA A 344 9.09 -5.33 1.81
C ALA A 344 10.45 -5.57 1.18
N MET A 345 10.78 -4.77 0.20
CA MET A 345 12.09 -4.81 -0.47
C MET A 345 12.87 -3.57 -0.07
N SER A 346 14.15 -3.72 0.24
CA SER A 346 15.03 -2.60 0.55
C SER A 346 15.30 -1.75 -0.70
N PHE A 347 15.95 -0.59 -0.53
CA PHE A 347 16.25 0.34 -1.63
C PHE A 347 17.06 -0.33 -2.76
N ASP A 348 17.97 -1.23 -2.43
CA ASP A 348 18.80 -1.97 -3.38
C ASP A 348 18.15 -3.29 -3.88
N GLY A 349 16.87 -3.49 -3.61
CA GLY A 349 16.07 -4.62 -4.11
C GLY A 349 16.37 -5.96 -3.42
N ARG A 350 16.74 -5.92 -2.13
CA ARG A 350 16.99 -7.11 -1.30
C ARG A 350 15.82 -7.45 -0.42
#